data_cedc6ff08d6239803feb3311e71b6bca
#
_entry.id   cedc6ff08d6239803feb3311e71b6bca
#
_cell.length_a   1.000
_cell.length_b   1.000
_cell.length_c   1.000
_cell.angle_alpha   90.00
_cell.angle_beta   90.00
_cell.angle_gamma   90.00
#
_symmetry.space_group_name_H-M   'P 1'
#
loop_
_entity.id
_entity.type
_entity.pdbx_description
1 polymer ?
#
loop_
_entity_poly.entity_id
_entity_poly.type
_entity_poly.pdbx_seq_one_letter_code
_entity_poly.pdbx_strand_id
1 'polypeptide(L)'
;NRNSITIPMIRDVIKEIRSVSKDVIIMVDNCYCEFVEEISPLEVGADLIVGSFIKNLGAGIVPNGGYIAGRKDLIELAGERLTVPGEGKEVGATLDMNMKFLQGIYMAPSVVNASVKTAIFASYMLEKLGFVVEPRYNDSRVDIVEAITFNDPDKLIKYCGGIQMASAIDSYVKPIPDDMPGYGDKVIMAAGTFVQGSTIELSCDGPFREPYTAYQQGALTYEYGKLGVMKAITEVLK
;
A
#
# COMPACT_ATOMS: atom_id res chain seq x y z
N ASN A 1 0.33 16.77 -1.48
CA ASN A 1 1.04 15.74 -0.71
C ASN A 1 0.02 14.92 0.05
N ARG A 2 0.17 13.62 0.02
CA ARG A 2 -0.68 12.68 0.73
C ARG A 2 0.14 12.13 1.91
N ASN A 3 0.01 12.79 3.06
CA ASN A 3 0.64 12.32 4.28
C ASN A 3 -0.13 11.12 4.81
N SER A 4 0.57 10.13 5.29
CA SER A 4 -0.02 8.98 5.95
C SER A 4 -0.72 9.40 7.25
N ILE A 5 -1.87 8.77 7.54
CA ILE A 5 -2.64 9.08 8.75
C ILE A 5 -2.09 8.21 9.89
N THR A 6 -1.54 8.85 10.90
CA THR A 6 -0.94 8.15 12.06
C THR A 6 -2.00 7.68 13.06
N ILE A 7 -1.66 6.69 13.88
CA ILE A 7 -2.56 6.20 14.96
C ILE A 7 -3.00 7.32 15.92
N PRO A 8 -2.12 8.25 16.36
CA PRO A 8 -2.57 9.42 17.13
C PRO A 8 -3.60 10.28 16.39
N MET A 9 -3.40 10.55 15.10
CA MET A 9 -4.37 11.30 14.30
C MET A 9 -5.72 10.59 14.20
N ILE A 10 -5.70 9.27 13.97
CA ILE A 10 -6.92 8.44 13.94
C ILE A 10 -7.66 8.55 15.28
N ARG A 11 -6.94 8.43 16.40
CA ARG A 11 -7.50 8.58 17.75
C ARG A 11 -8.19 9.94 17.93
N ASP A 12 -7.52 11.02 17.53
CA ASP A 12 -8.06 12.37 17.67
C ASP A 12 -9.30 12.57 16.79
N VAL A 13 -9.27 12.12 15.56
CA VAL A 13 -10.43 12.15 14.64
C VAL A 13 -11.60 11.34 15.22
N ILE A 14 -11.35 10.14 15.72
CA ILE A 14 -12.38 9.32 16.36
C ILE A 14 -13.00 10.04 17.56
N LYS A 15 -12.18 10.66 18.41
CA LYS A 15 -12.65 11.42 19.55
C LYS A 15 -13.57 12.57 19.13
N GLU A 16 -13.23 13.31 18.09
CA GLU A 16 -14.08 14.38 17.57
C GLU A 16 -15.40 13.83 17.01
N ILE A 17 -15.34 12.76 16.21
CA ILE A 17 -16.55 12.14 15.67
C ILE A 17 -17.46 11.69 16.83
N ARG A 18 -16.92 11.02 17.86
CA ARG A 18 -17.68 10.53 19.02
C ARG A 18 -18.23 11.66 19.90
N SER A 19 -17.66 12.85 19.84
CA SER A 19 -18.22 14.03 20.53
C SER A 19 -19.53 14.50 19.89
N VAL A 20 -19.69 14.27 18.58
CA VAL A 20 -20.87 14.67 17.79
C VAL A 20 -21.88 13.52 17.69
N SER A 21 -21.41 12.30 17.43
CA SER A 21 -22.26 11.12 17.26
C SER A 21 -21.63 9.89 17.92
N LYS A 22 -22.35 9.28 18.84
CA LYS A 22 -21.90 8.06 19.54
C LYS A 22 -22.15 6.79 18.73
N ASP A 23 -23.12 6.81 17.83
CA ASP A 23 -23.66 5.61 17.18
C ASP A 23 -23.16 5.43 15.74
N VAL A 24 -22.50 6.44 15.16
CA VAL A 24 -21.94 6.34 13.80
C VAL A 24 -20.87 5.26 13.76
N ILE A 25 -20.90 4.40 12.73
CA ILE A 25 -19.89 3.37 12.52
C ILE A 25 -18.64 4.02 11.95
N ILE A 26 -17.51 3.78 12.60
CA ILE A 26 -16.19 4.27 12.15
C ILE A 26 -15.41 3.09 11.58
N MET A 27 -15.17 3.13 10.27
CA MET A 27 -14.37 2.14 9.55
C MET A 27 -13.09 2.79 9.04
N VAL A 28 -11.96 2.13 9.25
CA VAL A 28 -10.65 2.58 8.78
C VAL A 28 -10.11 1.63 7.72
N ASP A 29 -9.73 2.16 6.55
CA ASP A 29 -8.91 1.43 5.59
C ASP A 29 -7.49 1.35 6.13
N ASN A 30 -7.06 0.13 6.48
CA ASN A 30 -5.78 -0.16 7.13
C ASN A 30 -4.71 -0.65 6.13
N CYS A 31 -4.97 -0.55 4.83
CA CYS A 31 -4.01 -0.95 3.81
C CYS A 31 -2.66 -0.25 4.00
N TYR A 32 -1.58 -1.00 3.83
CA TYR A 32 -0.17 -0.59 3.96
C TYR A 32 0.35 -0.39 5.38
N CYS A 33 -0.51 -0.39 6.41
CA CYS A 33 -0.11 -0.15 7.80
C CYS A 33 0.14 -1.44 8.59
N GLU A 34 -0.38 -2.57 8.10
CA GLU A 34 -0.27 -3.86 8.80
C GLU A 34 1.20 -4.25 8.97
N PHE A 35 1.56 -4.63 10.20
CA PHE A 35 2.93 -4.96 10.64
C PHE A 35 3.95 -3.81 10.58
N VAL A 36 3.53 -2.57 10.31
CA VAL A 36 4.37 -1.37 10.46
C VAL A 36 4.17 -0.75 11.82
N GLU A 37 2.91 -0.66 12.27
CA GLU A 37 2.52 -0.17 13.59
C GLU A 37 2.19 -1.33 14.55
N GLU A 38 2.48 -1.13 15.85
CA GLU A 38 2.14 -2.10 16.90
C GLU A 38 0.68 -2.04 17.30
N ILE A 39 0.07 -0.86 17.20
CA ILE A 39 -1.31 -0.57 17.62
C ILE A 39 -2.19 -0.46 16.38
N SER A 40 -3.31 -1.19 16.38
CA SER A 40 -4.28 -1.10 15.30
C SER A 40 -5.29 0.06 15.52
N PRO A 41 -5.94 0.56 14.47
CA PRO A 41 -7.02 1.53 14.62
C PRO A 41 -8.18 1.06 15.51
N LEU A 42 -8.40 -0.25 15.64
CA LEU A 42 -9.41 -0.81 16.56
C LEU A 42 -9.10 -0.49 18.03
N GLU A 43 -7.82 -0.48 18.40
CA GLU A 43 -7.39 -0.21 19.78
C GLU A 43 -7.53 1.27 20.15
N VAL A 44 -7.73 2.15 19.18
CA VAL A 44 -7.97 3.57 19.40
C VAL A 44 -9.42 4.00 19.15
N GLY A 45 -10.33 3.02 18.90
CA GLY A 45 -11.78 3.23 18.93
C GLY A 45 -12.48 3.15 17.56
N ALA A 46 -11.83 2.68 16.50
CA ALA A 46 -12.51 2.30 15.28
C ALA A 46 -13.43 1.09 15.52
N ASP A 47 -14.58 1.05 14.85
CA ASP A 47 -15.50 -0.09 14.92
C ASP A 47 -15.08 -1.23 14.01
N LEU A 48 -14.51 -0.88 12.85
CA LEU A 48 -14.03 -1.81 11.84
C LEU A 48 -12.70 -1.33 11.24
N ILE A 49 -11.87 -2.29 10.84
CA ILE A 49 -10.78 -2.09 9.89
C ILE A 49 -11.00 -2.97 8.68
N VAL A 50 -10.57 -2.51 7.53
CA VAL A 50 -10.55 -3.26 6.28
C VAL A 50 -9.18 -3.20 5.64
N GLY A 51 -8.82 -4.21 4.88
CA GLY A 51 -7.56 -4.22 4.17
C GLY A 51 -7.52 -5.29 3.09
N SER A 52 -6.42 -5.35 2.38
CA SER A 52 -6.23 -6.20 1.20
C SER A 52 -5.12 -7.21 1.40
N PHE A 53 -5.38 -8.46 1.00
CA PHE A 53 -4.37 -9.51 0.97
C PHE A 53 -3.41 -9.44 -0.22
N ILE A 54 -3.66 -8.61 -1.23
CA ILE A 54 -2.67 -8.35 -2.27
C ILE A 54 -1.62 -7.29 -1.84
N LYS A 55 -1.68 -6.84 -0.60
CA LYS A 55 -0.76 -5.89 0.04
C LYS A 55 0.00 -6.56 1.18
N ASN A 56 0.24 -5.85 2.27
CA ASN A 56 1.08 -6.28 3.38
C ASN A 56 0.80 -7.71 3.86
N LEU A 57 -0.46 -8.02 4.18
CA LEU A 57 -0.81 -9.34 4.77
C LEU A 57 -0.58 -10.51 3.84
N GLY A 58 -0.62 -10.31 2.53
CA GLY A 58 -0.44 -11.40 1.57
C GLY A 58 1.01 -11.66 1.20
N ALA A 59 1.94 -10.79 1.59
CA ALA A 59 3.38 -10.96 1.41
C ALA A 59 3.80 -11.29 -0.04
N GLY A 60 3.03 -10.87 -1.06
CA GLY A 60 3.26 -11.21 -2.47
C GLY A 60 2.91 -12.65 -2.86
N ILE A 61 2.31 -13.42 -1.96
CA ILE A 61 1.93 -14.83 -2.20
C ILE A 61 0.44 -14.95 -2.52
N VAL A 62 -0.38 -14.10 -1.88
CA VAL A 62 -1.84 -14.17 -1.98
C VAL A 62 -2.32 -13.42 -3.22
N PRO A 63 -2.97 -14.11 -4.19
CA PRO A 63 -3.34 -13.50 -5.48
C PRO A 63 -4.58 -12.61 -5.41
N ASN A 64 -5.38 -12.70 -4.35
CA ASN A 64 -6.59 -11.90 -4.18
C ASN A 64 -7.06 -11.94 -2.72
N GLY A 65 -8.13 -11.22 -2.43
CA GLY A 65 -8.80 -11.26 -1.15
C GLY A 65 -8.60 -10.00 -0.33
N GLY A 66 -9.48 -9.87 0.65
CA GLY A 66 -9.46 -8.80 1.64
C GLY A 66 -9.86 -9.34 3.00
N TYR A 67 -9.77 -8.49 4.00
CA TYR A 67 -10.24 -8.80 5.35
C TYR A 67 -11.06 -7.64 5.92
N ILE A 68 -11.94 -8.00 6.82
CA ILE A 68 -12.64 -7.08 7.70
C ILE A 68 -12.44 -7.58 9.11
N ALA A 69 -12.03 -6.73 10.03
CA ALA A 69 -11.89 -7.05 11.44
C ALA A 69 -12.54 -5.96 12.31
N GLY A 70 -13.04 -6.32 13.48
CA GLY A 70 -13.64 -5.37 14.42
C GLY A 70 -14.87 -5.91 15.14
N ARG A 71 -15.87 -5.08 15.34
CA ARG A 71 -17.09 -5.41 16.08
C ARG A 71 -17.81 -6.62 15.49
N LYS A 72 -18.13 -7.58 16.37
CA LYS A 72 -18.74 -8.87 16.01
C LYS A 72 -20.06 -8.71 15.25
N ASP A 73 -20.95 -7.84 15.71
CA ASP A 73 -22.24 -7.58 15.07
C ASP A 73 -22.09 -7.08 13.63
N LEU A 74 -21.11 -6.21 13.37
CA LEU A 74 -20.83 -5.68 12.02
C LEU A 74 -20.17 -6.74 11.12
N ILE A 75 -19.30 -7.60 11.69
CA ILE A 75 -18.69 -8.72 10.96
C ILE A 75 -19.75 -9.74 10.55
N GLU A 76 -20.74 -10.01 11.40
CA GLU A 76 -21.85 -10.89 11.08
C GLU A 76 -22.68 -10.34 9.91
N LEU A 77 -23.04 -9.05 9.96
CA LEU A 77 -23.75 -8.37 8.87
C LEU A 77 -22.95 -8.37 7.54
N ALA A 78 -21.64 -8.15 7.62
CA ALA A 78 -20.77 -8.25 6.44
C ALA A 78 -20.74 -9.68 5.88
N GLY A 79 -20.70 -10.68 6.78
CA GLY A 79 -20.74 -12.10 6.40
C GLY A 79 -21.99 -12.50 5.64
N GLU A 80 -23.16 -11.96 6.02
CA GLU A 80 -24.44 -12.19 5.31
C GLU A 80 -24.44 -11.69 3.85
N ARG A 81 -23.51 -10.79 3.52
CA ARG A 81 -23.38 -10.22 2.16
C ARG A 81 -22.23 -10.84 1.35
N LEU A 82 -21.43 -11.70 1.98
CA LEU A 82 -20.22 -12.24 1.34
C LEU A 82 -20.54 -13.19 0.18
N THR A 83 -21.55 -14.04 0.36
CA THR A 83 -21.96 -15.05 -0.63
C THR A 83 -23.45 -14.91 -0.92
N VAL A 84 -24.26 -15.86 -0.48
CA VAL A 84 -25.72 -15.86 -0.65
C VAL A 84 -26.38 -15.27 0.60
N PRO A 85 -27.30 -14.34 0.49
CA PRO A 85 -28.02 -13.80 1.65
C PRO A 85 -28.66 -14.89 2.49
N GLY A 86 -28.43 -14.87 3.81
CA GLY A 86 -28.93 -15.85 4.75
C GLY A 86 -28.02 -17.06 5.01
N GLU A 87 -26.97 -17.27 4.22
CA GLU A 87 -26.00 -18.34 4.41
C GLU A 87 -24.81 -17.92 5.30
N GLY A 88 -24.62 -16.60 5.46
CA GLY A 88 -23.58 -16.03 6.29
C GLY A 88 -22.16 -16.48 5.93
N LYS A 89 -21.37 -16.77 6.96
CA LYS A 89 -19.95 -17.16 6.80
C LYS A 89 -19.75 -18.68 6.64
N GLU A 90 -20.77 -19.49 6.90
CA GLU A 90 -20.63 -20.95 6.94
C GLU A 90 -20.33 -21.57 5.58
N VAL A 91 -20.81 -20.95 4.52
CA VAL A 91 -20.57 -21.35 3.12
C VAL A 91 -19.43 -20.54 2.49
N GLY A 92 -18.50 -20.07 3.29
CA GLY A 92 -17.45 -19.14 2.88
C GLY A 92 -16.74 -19.48 1.59
N ALA A 93 -16.77 -18.57 0.62
CA ALA A 93 -16.18 -18.73 -0.70
C ALA A 93 -14.69 -18.34 -0.69
N THR A 94 -13.87 -19.01 0.11
CA THR A 94 -12.41 -18.79 0.06
C THR A 94 -11.72 -19.54 -1.07
N LEU A 95 -12.42 -20.44 -1.78
CA LEU A 95 -11.93 -21.17 -2.95
C LEU A 95 -10.52 -21.75 -2.73
N ASP A 96 -10.33 -22.47 -1.63
CA ASP A 96 -9.06 -23.06 -1.18
C ASP A 96 -7.92 -22.06 -0.88
N MET A 97 -8.25 -20.80 -0.68
CA MET A 97 -7.27 -19.75 -0.40
C MET A 97 -6.76 -19.71 1.05
N ASN A 98 -7.41 -20.43 1.97
CA ASN A 98 -7.10 -20.35 3.41
C ASN A 98 -5.62 -20.59 3.72
N MET A 99 -5.00 -21.60 3.12
CA MET A 99 -3.58 -21.88 3.34
C MET A 99 -2.68 -20.78 2.82
N LYS A 100 -3.04 -20.13 1.71
CA LYS A 100 -2.30 -18.99 1.17
C LYS A 100 -2.45 -17.75 2.06
N PHE A 101 -3.64 -17.50 2.59
CA PHE A 101 -3.86 -16.43 3.57
C PHE A 101 -3.00 -16.64 4.82
N LEU A 102 -2.99 -17.83 5.39
CA LEU A 102 -2.17 -18.16 6.55
C LEU A 102 -0.68 -18.03 6.26
N GLN A 103 -0.23 -18.52 5.10
CA GLN A 103 1.17 -18.40 4.68
C GLN A 103 1.56 -16.94 4.44
N GLY A 104 0.68 -16.16 3.80
CA GLY A 104 0.88 -14.72 3.59
C GLY A 104 1.07 -13.99 4.92
N ILE A 105 0.15 -14.17 5.86
CA ILE A 105 0.23 -13.57 7.20
C ILE A 105 1.52 -13.99 7.93
N TYR A 106 1.90 -15.25 7.83
CA TYR A 106 3.13 -15.76 8.45
C TYR A 106 4.39 -15.10 7.89
N MET A 107 4.43 -14.88 6.58
CA MET A 107 5.55 -14.25 5.89
C MET A 107 5.55 -12.72 5.98
N ALA A 108 4.39 -12.12 6.19
CA ALA A 108 4.19 -10.68 6.11
C ALA A 108 5.15 -9.84 6.97
N PRO A 109 5.47 -10.18 8.23
CA PRO A 109 6.40 -9.38 9.02
C PRO A 109 7.78 -9.19 8.36
N SER A 110 8.30 -10.24 7.72
CA SER A 110 9.59 -10.19 7.01
C SER A 110 9.50 -9.35 5.74
N VAL A 111 8.43 -9.50 4.97
CA VAL A 111 8.25 -8.78 3.70
C VAL A 111 7.94 -7.30 3.95
N VAL A 112 7.12 -7.00 4.94
CA VAL A 112 6.84 -5.60 5.35
C VAL A 112 8.11 -4.92 5.85
N ASN A 113 8.94 -5.60 6.66
CA ASN A 113 10.23 -5.07 7.07
C ASN A 113 11.15 -4.77 5.88
N ALA A 114 11.20 -5.64 4.87
CA ALA A 114 11.96 -5.40 3.64
C ALA A 114 11.42 -4.18 2.87
N SER A 115 10.10 -4.03 2.82
CA SER A 115 9.42 -2.89 2.18
C SER A 115 9.71 -1.58 2.87
N VAL A 116 9.61 -1.53 4.21
CA VAL A 116 9.96 -0.34 5.02
C VAL A 116 11.43 0.04 4.83
N LYS A 117 12.36 -0.92 4.87
CA LYS A 117 13.78 -0.67 4.60
C LYS A 117 14.02 -0.12 3.20
N THR A 118 13.29 -0.62 2.20
CA THR A 118 13.37 -0.14 0.82
C THR A 118 12.86 1.30 0.71
N ALA A 119 11.75 1.63 1.36
CA ALA A 119 11.23 2.99 1.41
C ALA A 119 12.22 3.96 2.09
N ILE A 120 12.81 3.57 3.23
CA ILE A 120 13.85 4.37 3.92
C ILE A 120 15.07 4.58 3.01
N PHE A 121 15.51 3.54 2.29
CA PHE A 121 16.62 3.64 1.35
C PHE A 121 16.31 4.59 0.20
N ALA A 122 15.12 4.49 -0.39
CA ALA A 122 14.66 5.39 -1.46
C ALA A 122 14.63 6.83 -0.97
N SER A 123 14.02 7.08 0.19
CA SER A 123 13.95 8.39 0.83
C SER A 123 15.33 8.99 1.04
N TYR A 124 16.26 8.23 1.63
CA TYR A 124 17.64 8.68 1.86
C TYR A 124 18.35 9.07 0.57
N MET A 125 18.31 8.20 -0.44
CA MET A 125 19.02 8.45 -1.71
C MET A 125 18.45 9.65 -2.46
N LEU A 126 17.12 9.74 -2.54
CA LEU A 126 16.45 10.82 -3.28
C LEU A 126 16.57 12.17 -2.57
N GLU A 127 16.51 12.20 -1.23
CA GLU A 127 16.77 13.42 -0.46
C GLU A 127 18.20 13.93 -0.67
N LYS A 128 19.19 13.02 -0.70
CA LYS A 128 20.60 13.38 -1.01
C LYS A 128 20.79 13.92 -2.43
N LEU A 129 19.93 13.56 -3.35
CA LEU A 129 19.91 14.07 -4.72
C LEU A 129 19.07 15.36 -4.86
N GLY A 130 18.50 15.88 -3.77
CA GLY A 130 17.76 17.13 -3.74
C GLY A 130 16.28 17.02 -4.08
N PHE A 131 15.71 15.82 -4.15
CA PHE A 131 14.27 15.65 -4.31
C PHE A 131 13.53 15.78 -2.98
N VAL A 132 12.28 16.22 -3.06
CA VAL A 132 11.38 16.25 -1.91
C VAL A 132 10.77 14.87 -1.73
N VAL A 133 10.92 14.31 -0.53
CA VAL A 133 10.44 12.99 -0.15
C VAL A 133 9.63 13.04 1.13
N GLU A 134 8.66 12.17 1.25
CA GLU A 134 7.82 12.07 2.45
C GLU A 134 7.29 10.64 2.66
N PRO A 135 7.52 10.03 3.85
CA PRO A 135 8.32 10.54 4.97
C PRO A 135 9.82 10.65 4.62
N ARG A 136 10.55 11.51 5.34
CA ARG A 136 12.01 11.54 5.24
C ARG A 136 12.61 10.26 5.81
N TYR A 137 13.85 9.95 5.45
CA TYR A 137 14.51 8.71 5.86
C TYR A 137 14.62 8.52 7.39
N ASN A 138 14.59 9.59 8.15
CA ASN A 138 14.68 9.61 9.63
C ASN A 138 13.35 9.93 10.33
N ASP A 139 12.26 10.06 9.59
CA ASP A 139 10.93 10.23 10.17
C ASP A 139 10.34 8.88 10.58
N SER A 140 9.43 8.88 11.55
CA SER A 140 8.61 7.71 11.86
C SER A 140 7.71 7.36 10.68
N ARG A 141 7.51 6.07 10.46
CA ARG A 141 6.67 5.55 9.38
C ARG A 141 5.50 4.77 9.94
N VAL A 142 4.36 4.91 9.30
CA VAL A 142 3.12 4.21 9.64
C VAL A 142 2.66 3.28 8.53
N ASP A 143 3.33 3.34 7.37
CA ASP A 143 3.08 2.50 6.21
C ASP A 143 4.37 2.22 5.41
N ILE A 144 4.23 1.51 4.29
CA ILE A 144 5.33 1.13 3.40
C ILE A 144 5.49 2.09 2.21
N VAL A 145 4.73 3.17 2.16
CA VAL A 145 4.71 4.09 1.00
C VAL A 145 5.79 5.16 1.15
N GLU A 146 6.43 5.47 0.04
CA GLU A 146 7.34 6.61 -0.11
C GLU A 146 6.80 7.55 -1.19
N ALA A 147 6.47 8.77 -0.82
CA ALA A 147 6.07 9.82 -1.74
C ALA A 147 7.29 10.63 -2.20
N ILE A 148 7.51 10.71 -3.51
CA ILE A 148 8.66 11.36 -4.12
C ILE A 148 8.15 12.44 -5.07
N THR A 149 8.41 13.69 -4.78
CA THR A 149 7.97 14.83 -5.60
C THR A 149 9.07 15.24 -6.56
N PHE A 150 8.80 15.10 -7.85
CA PHE A 150 9.77 15.40 -8.89
C PHE A 150 9.64 16.83 -9.46
N ASN A 151 8.45 17.44 -9.40
CA ASN A 151 8.12 18.71 -10.08
C ASN A 151 8.42 18.71 -11.59
N ASP A 152 8.46 17.51 -12.19
CA ASP A 152 8.88 17.28 -13.54
C ASP A 152 8.21 16.01 -14.09
N PRO A 153 7.40 16.11 -15.17
CA PRO A 153 6.69 14.96 -15.73
C PRO A 153 7.63 13.90 -16.29
N ASP A 154 8.75 14.30 -16.89
CA ASP A 154 9.70 13.37 -17.50
C ASP A 154 10.42 12.55 -16.42
N LYS A 155 10.74 13.16 -15.28
CA LYS A 155 11.35 12.46 -14.15
C LYS A 155 10.38 11.46 -13.51
N LEU A 156 9.09 11.79 -13.39
CA LEU A 156 8.07 10.84 -12.94
C LEU A 156 7.99 9.61 -13.87
N ILE A 157 7.94 9.84 -15.20
CA ILE A 157 7.92 8.76 -16.19
C ILE A 157 9.20 7.92 -16.09
N LYS A 158 10.37 8.54 -16.02
CA LYS A 158 11.66 7.86 -15.89
C LYS A 158 11.77 7.04 -14.62
N TYR A 159 11.28 7.56 -13.50
CA TYR A 159 11.30 6.84 -12.24
C TYR A 159 10.42 5.59 -12.29
N CYS A 160 9.16 5.73 -12.72
CA CYS A 160 8.26 4.59 -12.94
C CYS A 160 8.84 3.61 -13.96
N GLY A 161 9.41 4.10 -15.05
CA GLY A 161 10.09 3.26 -16.05
C GLY A 161 11.26 2.46 -15.46
N GLY A 162 12.04 3.08 -14.58
CA GLY A 162 13.16 2.40 -13.90
C GLY A 162 12.70 1.31 -12.92
N ILE A 163 11.62 1.55 -12.16
CA ILE A 163 10.98 0.53 -11.32
C ILE A 163 10.49 -0.63 -12.20
N GLN A 164 9.78 -0.34 -13.30
CA GLN A 164 9.29 -1.38 -14.23
C GLN A 164 10.43 -2.20 -14.83
N MET A 165 11.51 -1.58 -15.26
CA MET A 165 12.69 -2.28 -15.80
C MET A 165 13.39 -3.19 -14.76
N ALA A 166 13.22 -2.92 -13.48
CA ALA A 166 13.75 -3.75 -12.40
C ALA A 166 12.77 -4.84 -11.94
N SER A 167 11.54 -4.82 -12.43
CA SER A 167 10.49 -5.75 -12.00
C SER A 167 10.78 -7.17 -12.46
N ALA A 168 10.26 -8.14 -11.70
CA ALA A 168 10.43 -9.56 -12.00
C ALA A 168 9.66 -10.00 -13.25
N ILE A 169 8.51 -9.37 -13.50
CA ILE A 169 7.61 -9.65 -14.63
C ILE A 169 7.54 -8.40 -15.50
N ASP A 170 7.40 -8.59 -16.81
CA ASP A 170 7.17 -7.53 -17.79
C ASP A 170 8.18 -6.37 -17.73
N SER A 171 9.43 -6.64 -17.38
CA SER A 171 10.50 -5.64 -17.24
C SER A 171 10.80 -4.89 -18.55
N TYR A 172 10.39 -5.42 -19.70
CA TYR A 172 10.53 -4.79 -21.03
C TYR A 172 9.42 -3.79 -21.34
N VAL A 173 8.32 -3.79 -20.58
CA VAL A 173 7.21 -2.85 -20.78
C VAL A 173 7.63 -1.44 -20.36
N LYS A 174 7.19 -0.47 -21.13
CA LYS A 174 7.39 0.95 -20.82
C LYS A 174 6.07 1.52 -20.31
N PRO A 175 5.96 1.84 -19.02
CA PRO A 175 4.76 2.49 -18.51
C PRO A 175 4.59 3.88 -19.11
N ILE A 176 3.37 4.22 -19.47
CA ILE A 176 2.97 5.53 -19.96
C ILE A 176 1.78 6.04 -19.14
N PRO A 177 1.63 7.36 -18.99
CA PRO A 177 0.44 7.93 -18.36
C PRO A 177 -0.80 7.63 -19.19
N ASP A 178 -1.85 7.07 -18.57
CA ASP A 178 -3.09 6.72 -19.23
C ASP A 178 -4.31 6.99 -18.37
N ASP A 179 -5.48 7.03 -18.96
CA ASP A 179 -6.74 7.24 -18.27
C ASP A 179 -7.08 6.03 -17.39
N MET A 180 -7.52 6.30 -16.19
CA MET A 180 -7.88 5.27 -15.22
C MET A 180 -9.29 5.51 -14.70
N PRO A 181 -10.18 4.49 -14.70
CA PRO A 181 -11.55 4.63 -14.20
C PRO A 181 -11.57 5.19 -12.76
N GLY A 182 -12.37 6.23 -12.54
CA GLY A 182 -12.51 6.88 -11.24
C GLY A 182 -11.48 7.98 -10.94
N TYR A 183 -10.54 8.23 -11.84
CA TYR A 183 -9.56 9.32 -11.71
C TYR A 183 -9.85 10.44 -12.70
N GLY A 184 -9.66 11.69 -12.28
CA GLY A 184 -9.78 12.86 -13.16
C GLY A 184 -8.53 13.16 -13.98
N ASP A 185 -7.38 12.68 -13.51
CA ASP A 185 -6.09 12.84 -14.15
C ASP A 185 -5.58 11.50 -14.65
N LYS A 186 -4.73 11.52 -15.67
CA LYS A 186 -3.99 10.33 -16.08
C LYS A 186 -3.10 9.82 -14.94
N VAL A 187 -2.87 8.52 -14.91
CA VAL A 187 -2.01 7.87 -13.92
C VAL A 187 -0.94 7.07 -14.65
N ILE A 188 0.29 7.15 -14.18
CA ILE A 188 1.35 6.24 -14.60
C ILE A 188 1.55 5.17 -13.53
N MET A 189 1.71 3.91 -13.95
CA MET A 189 1.88 2.76 -13.05
C MET A 189 3.01 1.87 -13.51
N ALA A 190 3.87 1.49 -12.57
CA ALA A 190 4.90 0.46 -12.71
C ALA A 190 4.62 -0.65 -11.70
N ALA A 191 4.22 -1.81 -12.16
CA ALA A 191 3.80 -2.94 -11.35
C ALA A 191 4.06 -4.27 -12.05
N GLY A 192 5.32 -4.57 -12.33
CA GLY A 192 5.75 -5.85 -12.87
C GLY A 192 5.84 -6.92 -11.79
N THR A 193 4.70 -7.30 -11.22
CA THR A 193 4.56 -8.14 -10.04
C THR A 193 4.07 -9.55 -10.39
N PHE A 194 4.46 -10.56 -9.60
CA PHE A 194 3.98 -11.94 -9.76
C PHE A 194 2.47 -12.05 -9.54
N VAL A 195 1.96 -11.29 -8.58
CA VAL A 195 0.53 -11.13 -8.34
C VAL A 195 0.10 -9.77 -8.87
N GLN A 196 -0.77 -9.76 -9.89
CA GLN A 196 -1.25 -8.52 -10.48
C GLN A 196 -1.92 -7.62 -9.45
N GLY A 197 -1.53 -6.34 -9.43
CA GLY A 197 -2.01 -5.37 -8.46
C GLY A 197 -1.39 -5.50 -7.07
N SER A 198 -0.45 -6.43 -6.86
CA SER A 198 0.28 -6.55 -5.60
C SER A 198 1.22 -5.39 -5.41
N THR A 199 0.93 -4.57 -4.42
CA THR A 199 1.75 -3.40 -4.08
C THR A 199 2.79 -3.69 -3.00
N ILE A 200 2.77 -4.88 -2.40
CA ILE A 200 3.84 -5.34 -1.50
C ILE A 200 5.07 -5.84 -2.27
N GLU A 201 4.91 -6.19 -3.53
CA GLU A 201 6.02 -6.40 -4.44
C GLU A 201 6.42 -5.06 -5.04
N LEU A 202 7.63 -4.67 -5.12
CA LEU A 202 8.08 -3.34 -5.54
C LEU A 202 7.25 -2.76 -6.71
N SER A 203 6.54 -1.68 -6.43
CA SER A 203 5.68 -0.99 -7.39
C SER A 203 5.76 0.53 -7.20
N CYS A 204 5.33 1.27 -8.20
CA CYS A 204 5.29 2.71 -8.16
C CYS A 204 4.16 3.23 -9.04
N ASP A 205 3.38 4.14 -8.53
CA ASP A 205 2.36 4.85 -9.30
C ASP A 205 2.41 6.35 -9.03
N GLY A 206 1.76 7.14 -9.88
CA GLY A 206 1.62 8.57 -9.65
C GLY A 206 0.60 9.22 -10.57
N PRO A 207 -0.21 10.17 -10.05
CA PRO A 207 -1.06 10.99 -10.90
C PRO A 207 -0.18 11.88 -11.80
N PHE A 208 -0.50 11.90 -13.08
CA PHE A 208 0.23 12.69 -14.07
C PHE A 208 -0.23 14.14 -14.05
N ARG A 209 0.03 14.80 -12.94
CA ARG A 209 -0.27 16.22 -12.70
C ARG A 209 0.73 16.82 -11.74
N GLU A 210 0.86 18.14 -11.74
CA GLU A 210 1.69 18.85 -10.75
C GLU A 210 1.28 18.49 -9.30
N PRO A 211 2.27 18.31 -8.42
CA PRO A 211 3.71 18.48 -8.61
C PRO A 211 4.46 17.20 -9.09
N TYR A 212 3.80 16.29 -9.79
CA TYR A 212 4.38 15.05 -10.33
C TYR A 212 5.02 14.18 -9.25
N THR A 213 4.19 13.70 -8.35
CA THR A 213 4.61 12.87 -7.21
C THR A 213 4.44 11.39 -7.54
N ALA A 214 5.51 10.63 -7.37
CA ALA A 214 5.49 9.18 -7.38
C ALA A 214 5.20 8.63 -6.00
N TYR A 215 4.40 7.58 -5.91
CA TYR A 215 4.16 6.79 -4.71
C TYR A 215 4.77 5.41 -4.92
N GLN A 216 5.94 5.19 -4.32
CA GLN A 216 6.64 3.91 -4.34
C GLN A 216 6.26 3.10 -3.12
N GLN A 217 6.06 1.80 -3.29
CA GLN A 217 5.77 0.89 -2.20
C GLN A 217 6.30 -0.52 -2.48
N GLY A 218 6.47 -1.28 -1.40
CA GLY A 218 6.77 -2.69 -1.45
C GLY A 218 8.23 -3.04 -1.71
N ALA A 219 8.54 -4.25 -1.38
CA ALA A 219 9.69 -5.06 -1.83
C ALA A 219 9.60 -6.44 -1.16
N LEU A 220 9.68 -7.53 -1.89
CA LEU A 220 9.68 -8.87 -1.31
C LEU A 220 10.96 -9.15 -0.51
N THR A 221 12.09 -8.61 -0.96
CA THR A 221 13.35 -8.60 -0.22
C THR A 221 13.99 -7.22 -0.30
N TYR A 222 14.75 -6.85 0.71
CA TYR A 222 15.43 -5.55 0.74
C TYR A 222 16.46 -5.40 -0.39
N GLU A 223 17.20 -6.48 -0.70
CA GLU A 223 18.21 -6.50 -1.75
C GLU A 223 17.59 -6.21 -3.11
N TYR A 224 16.48 -6.84 -3.42
CA TYR A 224 15.72 -6.58 -4.64
C TYR A 224 15.17 -5.15 -4.66
N GLY A 225 14.54 -4.71 -3.59
CA GLY A 225 14.03 -3.35 -3.47
C GLY A 225 15.10 -2.29 -3.68
N LYS A 226 16.26 -2.47 -3.08
CA LYS A 226 17.41 -1.58 -3.24
C LYS A 226 17.89 -1.51 -4.71
N LEU A 227 17.99 -2.66 -5.38
CA LEU A 227 18.38 -2.69 -6.80
C LEU A 227 17.36 -1.98 -7.68
N GLY A 228 16.06 -2.18 -7.42
CA GLY A 228 14.99 -1.49 -8.14
C GLY A 228 15.03 0.02 -7.99
N VAL A 229 15.19 0.50 -6.75
CA VAL A 229 15.34 1.93 -6.46
C VAL A 229 16.57 2.52 -7.14
N MET A 230 17.71 1.84 -7.06
CA MET A 230 18.95 2.30 -7.74
C MET A 230 18.75 2.38 -9.24
N LYS A 231 18.05 1.42 -9.85
CA LYS A 231 17.72 1.46 -11.29
C LYS A 231 16.84 2.65 -11.61
N ALA A 232 15.79 2.89 -10.83
CA ALA A 232 14.89 4.03 -11.04
C ALA A 232 15.61 5.36 -10.92
N ILE A 233 16.43 5.55 -9.90
CA ILE A 233 17.27 6.76 -9.75
C ILE A 233 18.21 6.94 -10.94
N THR A 234 18.83 5.87 -11.42
CA THR A 234 19.73 5.94 -12.59
C THR A 234 19.00 6.44 -13.83
N GLU A 235 17.74 6.04 -14.05
CA GLU A 235 16.95 6.54 -15.19
C GLU A 235 16.59 8.02 -15.04
N VAL A 236 16.30 8.48 -13.83
CA VAL A 236 15.98 9.89 -13.55
C VAL A 236 17.18 10.82 -13.77
N LEU A 237 18.41 10.31 -13.53
CA LEU A 237 19.64 11.11 -13.65
C LEU A 237 20.20 11.17 -15.08
N LYS A 238 19.65 10.40 -16.02
CA LYS A 238 19.95 10.50 -17.46
C LYS A 238 19.21 11.68 -18.11
#